data_90c3bb7cbd4f421ad91afbfd8518e37e
#
_entry.id   90c3bb7cbd4f421ad91afbfd8518e37e
#
_cell.length_a   1.000
_cell.length_b   1.000
_cell.length_c   1.000
_cell.angle_alpha   90.00
_cell.angle_beta   90.00
_cell.angle_gamma   90.00
#
_symmetry.space_group_name_H-M   'P 1'
#
loop_
_entity.id
_entity.type
_entity.pdbx_description
1 polymer ?
#
loop_
_entity_poly.entity_id
_entity_poly.type
_entity_poly.pdbx_seq_one_letter_code
_entity_poly.pdbx_strand_id
1 'polypeptide(L)'
;MRQLKLGLTVSALGLALVLLSVTGAAFAGEKIVLNVVTAGDTNMHELQKSIFGPEFSKQFPNVEINAVGSGPGDPGSQVIFQKLKSQKDANVAKYDIDVAIVHQSIMPQMIQNDLLAKYAPEISTWKLMTAANGRNALGFNVEGYVMPMFQSQVVLAYYPDLVKNPPSTFEELVAWIKANPKKFGYNGVKGGMSGTGFVTGWAYWKTGKYDQYAKGNYDKEAEGGWPAAIKELKSLPVTMTTGNNDTLDKLNRGEIAMDPVWVDMLISMKNENRMDPKIKMKLISPGLPGQPMYLVVSKKAANIEMAKKYVEFITSPEQQAKVIVERMGWLPGIDAKQVLPVVSAKAKEMLFADVPPDTLEKNGLAFPQQQYFKDLLTAYEEN
;
A
#
# COMPACT_ATOMS: atom_id res chain seq x y z
N MET A 1 80.89 50.94 -53.74
CA MET A 1 80.06 49.92 -54.35
C MET A 1 79.99 48.71 -53.39
N ARG A 2 79.13 48.62 -52.52
CA ARG A 2 78.76 47.43 -51.73
C ARG A 2 77.40 47.68 -51.18
N GLN A 3 76.44 46.93 -51.63
CA GLN A 3 75.05 46.98 -51.14
C GLN A 3 74.99 46.14 -49.89
N LEU A 4 74.51 46.71 -48.81
CA LEU A 4 74.13 45.98 -47.61
C LEU A 4 72.61 45.59 -47.81
N LYS A 5 72.41 44.30 -47.73
CA LYS A 5 70.98 43.78 -47.62
C LYS A 5 70.71 43.58 -46.09
N LEU A 6 69.74 44.31 -45.61
CA LEU A 6 69.14 44.09 -44.29
C LEU A 6 68.16 42.94 -44.38
N GLY A 7 68.37 41.89 -43.62
CA GLY A 7 67.40 40.79 -43.47
C GLY A 7 66.54 41.04 -42.23
N LEU A 8 65.28 41.15 -42.38
CA LEU A 8 64.26 41.14 -41.31
C LEU A 8 63.96 39.70 -40.92
N THR A 9 64.29 39.30 -39.69
CA THR A 9 63.84 38.08 -39.09
C THR A 9 62.52 38.35 -38.34
N VAL A 10 61.42 37.78 -38.83
CA VAL A 10 60.13 37.77 -38.14
C VAL A 10 60.10 36.55 -37.21
N SER A 11 60.13 36.81 -35.92
CA SER A 11 59.92 35.77 -34.88
C SER A 11 58.42 35.48 -34.73
N ALA A 12 58.01 34.33 -35.18
CA ALA A 12 56.64 33.84 -34.92
C ALA A 12 56.58 33.24 -33.48
N LEU A 13 55.94 33.94 -32.55
CA LEU A 13 55.56 33.37 -31.25
C LEU A 13 54.38 32.43 -31.48
N GLY A 14 54.63 31.11 -31.40
CA GLY A 14 53.61 30.08 -31.36
C GLY A 14 52.90 30.06 -30.02
N LEU A 15 51.65 30.50 -30.00
CA LEU A 15 50.74 30.34 -28.83
C LEU A 15 50.24 28.91 -28.82
N ALA A 16 50.82 28.04 -27.98
CA ALA A 16 50.32 26.69 -27.73
C ALA A 16 49.10 26.79 -26.81
N LEU A 17 47.90 26.67 -27.35
CA LEU A 17 46.67 26.45 -26.59
C LEU A 17 46.70 25.02 -26.05
N VAL A 18 47.02 24.87 -24.77
CA VAL A 18 46.82 23.61 -24.04
C VAL A 18 45.32 23.51 -23.72
N LEU A 19 44.59 22.77 -24.55
CA LEU A 19 43.25 22.30 -24.22
C LEU A 19 43.37 21.27 -23.06
N LEU A 20 43.16 21.72 -21.84
CA LEU A 20 42.88 20.85 -20.72
C LEU A 20 41.47 20.26 -20.96
N SER A 21 41.41 19.08 -21.58
CA SER A 21 40.24 18.22 -21.53
C SER A 21 40.09 17.74 -20.08
N VAL A 22 39.32 18.45 -19.28
CA VAL A 22 38.80 17.95 -18.02
C VAL A 22 37.82 16.82 -18.40
N THR A 23 38.37 15.60 -18.54
CA THR A 23 37.54 14.39 -18.50
C THR A 23 37.02 14.32 -17.08
N GLY A 24 35.77 14.75 -16.91
CA GLY A 24 35.00 14.49 -15.70
C GLY A 24 34.93 12.97 -15.52
N ALA A 25 35.90 12.41 -14.77
CA ALA A 25 35.76 11.09 -14.22
C ALA A 25 34.45 11.16 -13.37
N ALA A 26 33.38 10.69 -13.91
CA ALA A 26 32.21 10.36 -13.10
C ALA A 26 32.75 9.34 -12.09
N PHE A 27 32.89 9.75 -10.85
CA PHE A 27 33.06 8.84 -9.74
C PHE A 27 31.80 7.99 -9.71
N ALA A 28 31.82 6.86 -10.40
CA ALA A 28 30.84 5.82 -10.21
C ALA A 28 31.05 5.34 -8.77
N GLY A 29 30.26 5.86 -7.84
CA GLY A 29 30.27 5.42 -6.45
C GLY A 29 30.11 3.91 -6.40
N GLU A 30 30.56 3.27 -5.34
CA GLU A 30 30.37 1.85 -5.12
C GLU A 30 28.90 1.46 -5.38
N LYS A 31 28.69 0.37 -6.13
CA LYS A 31 27.35 -0.11 -6.46
C LYS A 31 26.64 -0.54 -5.19
N ILE A 32 25.51 0.09 -4.91
CA ILE A 32 24.64 -0.21 -3.76
C ILE A 32 23.47 -1.05 -4.25
N VAL A 33 23.25 -2.21 -3.65
CA VAL A 33 22.04 -3.00 -3.80
C VAL A 33 21.14 -2.74 -2.61
N LEU A 34 19.98 -2.12 -2.84
CA LEU A 34 18.98 -1.87 -1.81
C LEU A 34 17.92 -2.98 -1.86
N ASN A 35 17.86 -3.78 -0.81
CA ASN A 35 16.92 -4.88 -0.71
C ASN A 35 15.56 -4.40 -0.18
N VAL A 36 14.53 -4.50 -1.03
CA VAL A 36 13.16 -4.08 -0.74
C VAL A 36 12.24 -5.30 -0.73
N VAL A 37 11.66 -5.63 0.40
CA VAL A 37 10.77 -6.80 0.54
C VAL A 37 9.34 -6.35 0.77
N THR A 38 8.41 -6.92 0.00
CA THR A 38 7.02 -6.46 -0.05
C THR A 38 6.05 -7.56 0.35
N ALA A 39 5.28 -7.34 1.41
CA ALA A 39 4.05 -8.08 1.63
C ALA A 39 2.93 -7.52 0.73
N GLY A 40 1.96 -8.36 0.37
CA GLY A 40 0.84 -8.01 -0.49
C GLY A 40 0.80 -8.87 -1.75
N ASP A 41 -0.19 -8.60 -2.59
CA ASP A 41 -0.35 -9.30 -3.87
C ASP A 41 0.77 -8.93 -4.87
N THR A 42 0.79 -9.60 -6.01
CA THR A 42 1.84 -9.44 -7.03
C THR A 42 2.03 -8.02 -7.51
N ASN A 43 0.96 -7.20 -7.54
CA ASN A 43 1.00 -5.79 -7.90
C ASN A 43 1.94 -4.99 -6.98
N MET A 44 2.04 -5.33 -5.71
CA MET A 44 2.94 -4.69 -4.74
C MET A 44 4.41 -4.91 -5.07
N HIS A 45 4.76 -6.15 -5.41
CA HIS A 45 6.11 -6.52 -5.85
C HIS A 45 6.46 -5.85 -7.19
N GLU A 46 5.57 -5.96 -8.18
CA GLU A 46 5.78 -5.36 -9.49
C GLU A 46 5.91 -3.83 -9.45
N LEU A 47 5.22 -3.17 -8.53
CA LEU A 47 5.34 -1.74 -8.31
C LEU A 47 6.79 -1.35 -7.92
N GLN A 48 7.38 -2.10 -6.99
CA GLN A 48 8.77 -1.84 -6.56
C GLN A 48 9.77 -2.17 -7.67
N LYS A 49 9.59 -3.34 -8.32
CA LYS A 49 10.53 -3.87 -9.33
C LYS A 49 10.51 -3.07 -10.62
N SER A 50 9.31 -2.73 -11.11
CA SER A 50 9.13 -2.25 -12.49
C SER A 50 8.88 -0.74 -12.57
N ILE A 51 8.58 -0.07 -11.46
CA ILE A 51 8.24 1.36 -11.43
C ILE A 51 9.16 2.13 -10.49
N PHE A 52 9.02 1.96 -9.18
CA PHE A 52 9.80 2.75 -8.22
C PHE A 52 11.30 2.47 -8.32
N GLY A 53 11.71 1.22 -8.49
CA GLY A 53 13.13 0.86 -8.61
C GLY A 53 13.81 1.56 -9.78
N PRO A 54 13.32 1.40 -11.04
CA PRO A 54 13.90 2.10 -12.19
C PRO A 54 13.85 3.62 -12.08
N GLU A 55 12.78 4.22 -11.57
CA GLU A 55 12.68 5.67 -11.38
C GLU A 55 13.66 6.19 -10.33
N PHE A 56 13.84 5.45 -9.24
CA PHE A 56 14.81 5.77 -8.20
C PHE A 56 16.26 5.68 -8.71
N SER A 57 16.58 4.62 -9.47
CA SER A 57 17.91 4.43 -10.06
C SER A 57 18.27 5.51 -11.09
N LYS A 58 17.30 6.19 -11.71
CA LYS A 58 17.58 7.38 -12.56
C LYS A 58 18.14 8.55 -11.73
N GLN A 59 17.68 8.72 -10.47
CA GLN A 59 18.17 9.76 -9.57
C GLN A 59 19.47 9.34 -8.87
N PHE A 60 19.64 8.04 -8.64
CA PHE A 60 20.80 7.44 -7.96
C PHE A 60 21.39 6.33 -8.83
N PRO A 61 22.20 6.66 -9.87
CA PRO A 61 22.66 5.67 -10.87
C PRO A 61 23.52 4.53 -10.33
N ASN A 62 24.11 4.70 -9.15
CA ASN A 62 24.88 3.66 -8.47
C ASN A 62 24.02 2.75 -7.58
N VAL A 63 22.69 2.96 -7.54
CA VAL A 63 21.77 2.17 -6.70
C VAL A 63 20.89 1.26 -7.56
N GLU A 64 20.89 -0.01 -7.22
CA GLU A 64 19.98 -1.01 -7.78
C GLU A 64 18.96 -1.45 -6.73
N ILE A 65 17.68 -1.46 -7.07
CA ILE A 65 16.62 -1.97 -6.20
C ILE A 65 16.42 -3.46 -6.47
N ASN A 66 16.73 -4.29 -5.47
CA ASN A 66 16.40 -5.70 -5.46
C ASN A 66 15.05 -5.90 -4.76
N ALA A 67 13.97 -5.98 -5.55
CA ALA A 67 12.62 -6.15 -5.04
C ALA A 67 12.24 -7.63 -4.91
N VAL A 68 11.70 -8.01 -3.74
CA VAL A 68 11.26 -9.38 -3.44
C VAL A 68 9.86 -9.37 -2.84
N GLY A 69 8.95 -10.19 -3.36
CA GLY A 69 7.63 -10.42 -2.78
C GLY A 69 7.67 -11.50 -1.69
N SER A 70 7.03 -11.27 -0.56
CA SER A 70 6.92 -12.24 0.54
C SER A 70 5.58 -12.96 0.62
N GLY A 71 4.64 -12.62 -0.27
CA GLY A 71 3.31 -13.21 -0.34
C GLY A 71 2.18 -12.28 0.13
N PRO A 72 0.93 -12.64 -0.16
CA PRO A 72 -0.23 -11.80 0.08
C PRO A 72 -0.60 -11.69 1.56
N GLY A 73 -1.28 -10.60 1.90
CA GLY A 73 -1.92 -10.38 3.20
C GLY A 73 -0.97 -10.36 4.39
N ASP A 74 -1.52 -10.59 5.57
CA ASP A 74 -0.76 -10.69 6.82
C ASP A 74 0.28 -11.81 6.83
N PRO A 75 0.05 -13.00 6.23
CA PRO A 75 1.09 -14.02 6.08
C PRO A 75 2.38 -13.50 5.44
N GLY A 76 2.29 -12.66 4.41
CA GLY A 76 3.46 -12.05 3.78
C GLY A 76 4.24 -11.14 4.74
N SER A 77 3.55 -10.34 5.55
CA SER A 77 4.17 -9.53 6.60
C SER A 77 4.83 -10.38 7.68
N GLN A 78 4.21 -11.51 8.01
CA GLN A 78 4.77 -12.45 8.99
C GLN A 78 6.08 -13.08 8.50
N VAL A 79 6.19 -13.41 7.21
CA VAL A 79 7.45 -13.90 6.60
C VAL A 79 8.58 -12.86 6.78
N ILE A 80 8.30 -11.58 6.53
CA ILE A 80 9.27 -10.50 6.72
C ILE A 80 9.71 -10.40 8.19
N PHE A 81 8.73 -10.42 9.10
CA PHE A 81 9.00 -10.40 10.55
C PHE A 81 9.90 -11.57 10.96
N GLN A 82 9.57 -12.80 10.57
CA GLN A 82 10.33 -13.99 10.94
C GLN A 82 11.76 -13.94 10.41
N LYS A 83 11.96 -13.44 9.18
CA LYS A 83 13.30 -13.26 8.60
C LYS A 83 14.14 -12.29 9.41
N LEU A 84 13.62 -11.08 9.71
CA LEU A 84 14.31 -10.08 10.51
C LEU A 84 14.57 -10.58 11.95
N LYS A 85 13.60 -11.24 12.56
CA LYS A 85 13.74 -11.83 13.90
C LYS A 85 14.84 -12.89 13.95
N SER A 86 14.88 -13.79 12.98
CA SER A 86 15.92 -14.82 12.87
C SER A 86 17.32 -14.21 12.73
N GLN A 87 17.47 -13.16 11.91
CA GLN A 87 18.73 -12.45 11.75
C GLN A 87 19.16 -11.71 13.02
N LYS A 88 18.20 -11.14 13.75
CA LYS A 88 18.47 -10.55 15.07
C LYS A 88 18.93 -11.62 16.07
N ASP A 89 18.22 -12.73 16.18
CA ASP A 89 18.53 -13.81 17.13
C ASP A 89 19.91 -14.44 16.82
N ALA A 90 20.28 -14.53 15.54
CA ALA A 90 21.61 -14.93 15.09
C ALA A 90 22.68 -13.83 15.23
N ASN A 91 22.34 -12.66 15.77
CA ASN A 91 23.22 -11.51 15.94
C ASN A 91 23.95 -11.07 14.66
N VAL A 92 23.26 -11.14 13.51
CA VAL A 92 23.80 -10.71 12.22
C VAL A 92 24.10 -9.21 12.27
N ALA A 93 25.27 -8.81 11.74
CA ALA A 93 25.73 -7.41 11.79
C ALA A 93 24.89 -6.48 10.92
N LYS A 94 24.49 -6.93 9.74
CA LYS A 94 23.61 -6.23 8.79
C LYS A 94 22.51 -7.16 8.34
N TYR A 95 21.28 -6.65 8.28
CA TYR A 95 20.12 -7.43 7.82
C TYR A 95 20.03 -7.43 6.30
N ASP A 96 19.46 -8.53 5.74
CA ASP A 96 19.25 -8.68 4.29
C ASP A 96 18.10 -7.81 3.75
N ILE A 97 17.34 -7.16 4.62
CA ILE A 97 16.23 -6.30 4.24
C ILE A 97 16.58 -4.88 4.65
N ASP A 98 16.66 -3.97 3.69
CA ASP A 98 16.84 -2.55 3.94
C ASP A 98 15.50 -1.86 4.18
N VAL A 99 14.55 -2.04 3.25
CA VAL A 99 13.18 -1.49 3.34
C VAL A 99 12.19 -2.64 3.25
N ALA A 100 11.15 -2.60 4.06
CA ALA A 100 10.02 -3.51 3.90
C ALA A 100 8.71 -2.74 3.75
N ILE A 101 7.78 -3.32 2.97
CA ILE A 101 6.39 -2.87 2.88
C ILE A 101 5.53 -3.90 3.59
N VAL A 102 4.83 -3.48 4.63
CA VAL A 102 4.12 -4.38 5.56
C VAL A 102 2.72 -3.88 5.92
N HIS A 103 1.87 -4.80 6.32
CA HIS A 103 0.55 -4.48 6.88
C HIS A 103 0.68 -3.94 8.32
N GLN A 104 -0.32 -3.18 8.73
CA GLN A 104 -0.35 -2.56 10.06
C GLN A 104 -0.38 -3.59 11.21
N SER A 105 -0.93 -4.77 10.99
CA SER A 105 -1.09 -5.85 11.98
C SER A 105 0.23 -6.39 12.53
N ILE A 106 1.32 -6.34 11.74
CA ILE A 106 2.64 -6.84 12.16
C ILE A 106 3.45 -5.84 13.00
N MET A 107 3.05 -4.58 13.00
CA MET A 107 3.83 -3.49 13.59
C MET A 107 4.17 -3.68 15.08
N PRO A 108 3.21 -4.11 15.94
CA PRO A 108 3.53 -4.38 17.34
C PRO A 108 4.68 -5.38 17.51
N GLN A 109 4.65 -6.47 16.75
CA GLN A 109 5.67 -7.51 16.81
C GLN A 109 7.04 -6.98 16.37
N MET A 110 7.08 -6.23 15.26
CA MET A 110 8.34 -5.69 14.73
C MET A 110 8.97 -4.68 15.68
N ILE A 111 8.18 -3.77 16.27
CA ILE A 111 8.69 -2.74 17.17
C ILE A 111 9.10 -3.34 18.54
N GLN A 112 8.26 -4.18 19.14
CA GLN A 112 8.55 -4.84 20.43
C GLN A 112 9.79 -5.73 20.35
N ASN A 113 10.04 -6.34 19.19
CA ASN A 113 11.27 -7.11 18.95
C ASN A 113 12.45 -6.24 18.49
N ASP A 114 12.34 -4.91 18.47
CA ASP A 114 13.43 -3.98 18.14
C ASP A 114 14.06 -4.29 16.78
N LEU A 115 13.24 -4.52 15.75
CA LEU A 115 13.66 -4.88 14.40
C LEU A 115 13.74 -3.68 13.45
N LEU A 116 13.16 -2.53 13.83
CA LEU A 116 12.98 -1.37 12.97
C LEU A 116 13.78 -0.17 13.45
N ALA A 117 14.28 0.62 12.51
CA ALA A 117 14.83 1.94 12.77
C ALA A 117 13.69 2.95 12.99
N LYS A 118 13.89 3.91 13.91
CA LYS A 118 13.00 5.06 14.08
C LYS A 118 13.45 6.17 13.13
N TYR A 119 13.21 6.01 11.85
CA TYR A 119 13.80 6.79 10.76
C TYR A 119 12.92 7.94 10.25
N ALA A 120 11.58 7.81 10.39
CA ALA A 120 10.67 8.70 9.69
C ALA A 120 10.87 10.20 10.00
N PRO A 121 11.18 10.63 11.25
CA PRO A 121 11.47 12.03 11.53
C PRO A 121 12.70 12.61 10.83
N GLU A 122 13.56 11.76 10.28
CA GLU A 122 14.81 12.15 9.60
C GLU A 122 14.62 12.46 8.11
N ILE A 123 13.44 12.14 7.53
CA ILE A 123 13.12 12.41 6.12
C ILE A 123 12.17 13.62 6.00
N SER A 124 12.32 14.39 4.91
CA SER A 124 11.57 15.64 4.74
C SER A 124 10.07 15.44 4.58
N THR A 125 9.65 14.28 4.03
CA THR A 125 8.24 13.93 3.80
C THR A 125 7.49 13.56 5.08
N TRP A 126 8.17 13.32 6.20
CA TRP A 126 7.54 13.05 7.49
C TRP A 126 6.53 14.12 7.92
N LYS A 127 6.87 15.40 7.72
CA LYS A 127 6.00 16.54 8.04
C LYS A 127 4.70 16.58 7.19
N LEU A 128 4.66 15.85 6.08
CA LEU A 128 3.50 15.72 5.20
C LEU A 128 2.57 14.58 5.62
N MET A 129 2.99 13.72 6.55
CA MET A 129 2.19 12.63 7.07
C MET A 129 1.31 13.14 8.21
N THR A 130 0.03 13.45 7.91
CA THR A 130 -0.93 14.01 8.86
C THR A 130 -1.95 13.00 9.37
N ALA A 131 -2.11 11.86 8.68
CA ALA A 131 -3.08 10.85 9.01
C ALA A 131 -2.77 10.14 10.34
N ALA A 132 -3.81 9.89 11.15
CA ALA A 132 -3.68 9.25 12.45
C ALA A 132 -3.03 7.85 12.37
N ASN A 133 -3.26 7.11 11.29
CA ASN A 133 -2.67 5.79 11.07
C ASN A 133 -1.16 5.81 10.79
N GLY A 134 -0.56 6.95 10.49
CA GLY A 134 0.90 7.12 10.48
C GLY A 134 1.52 7.20 11.88
N ARG A 135 0.69 7.28 12.92
CA ARG A 135 1.11 7.32 14.34
C ARG A 135 0.57 6.17 15.15
N ASN A 136 -0.56 5.60 14.71
CA ASN A 136 -1.24 4.52 15.43
C ASN A 136 -1.68 3.43 14.45
N ALA A 137 -1.24 2.20 14.67
CA ALA A 137 -1.61 1.01 13.92
C ALA A 137 -2.41 0.06 14.81
N LEU A 138 -3.71 -0.04 14.59
CA LEU A 138 -4.61 -0.92 15.35
C LEU A 138 -4.48 -0.73 16.90
N GLY A 139 -4.41 0.53 17.35
CA GLY A 139 -4.25 0.87 18.76
C GLY A 139 -2.80 0.91 19.26
N PHE A 140 -1.81 0.54 18.44
CA PHE A 140 -0.41 0.50 18.80
C PHE A 140 0.36 1.73 18.25
N ASN A 141 1.20 2.36 19.09
CA ASN A 141 2.00 3.51 18.69
C ASN A 141 3.12 3.09 17.71
N VAL A 142 3.09 3.64 16.51
CA VAL A 142 4.08 3.40 15.44
C VAL A 142 4.83 4.66 15.03
N GLU A 143 4.64 5.76 15.76
CA GLU A 143 5.19 7.07 15.42
C GLU A 143 6.72 7.06 15.28
N GLY A 144 7.19 7.50 14.12
CA GLY A 144 8.60 7.56 13.78
C GLY A 144 9.17 6.28 13.15
N TYR A 145 8.46 5.15 13.21
CA TYR A 145 8.89 3.88 12.62
C TYR A 145 8.36 3.65 11.22
N VAL A 146 7.32 4.36 10.82
CA VAL A 146 6.60 4.13 9.57
C VAL A 146 6.39 5.40 8.76
N MET A 147 6.32 5.23 7.44
CA MET A 147 5.61 6.13 6.54
C MET A 147 4.53 5.33 5.83
N PRO A 148 3.26 5.76 5.82
CA PRO A 148 2.26 5.16 4.97
C PRO A 148 2.68 5.30 3.50
N MET A 149 2.77 4.19 2.77
CA MET A 149 3.03 4.22 1.34
C MET A 149 1.78 4.67 0.58
N PHE A 150 0.65 4.16 1.00
CA PHE A 150 -0.69 4.48 0.50
C PHE A 150 -1.74 4.09 1.54
N GLN A 151 -2.98 4.46 1.25
CA GLN A 151 -4.16 3.95 1.93
C GLN A 151 -5.12 3.35 0.91
N SER A 152 -5.83 2.31 1.30
CA SER A 152 -6.90 1.73 0.51
C SER A 152 -8.15 1.50 1.35
N GLN A 153 -9.29 1.32 0.68
CA GLN A 153 -10.61 1.18 1.28
C GLN A 153 -11.29 -0.07 0.72
N VAL A 154 -11.87 -0.90 1.57
CA VAL A 154 -12.77 -1.97 1.14
C VAL A 154 -14.12 -1.38 0.79
N VAL A 155 -14.64 -1.75 -0.38
CA VAL A 155 -15.93 -1.34 -0.91
C VAL A 155 -16.65 -2.56 -1.49
N LEU A 156 -17.91 -2.44 -1.88
CA LEU A 156 -18.57 -3.43 -2.73
C LEU A 156 -18.37 -3.06 -4.20
N ALA A 157 -17.75 -3.96 -4.98
CA ALA A 157 -17.82 -3.90 -6.43
C ALA A 157 -19.07 -4.61 -6.93
N TYR A 158 -19.64 -4.15 -8.04
CA TYR A 158 -20.81 -4.75 -8.63
C TYR A 158 -20.87 -4.54 -10.13
N TYR A 159 -21.51 -5.48 -10.82
CA TYR A 159 -21.76 -5.42 -12.26
C TYR A 159 -23.13 -4.75 -12.51
N PRO A 160 -23.23 -3.52 -13.05
CA PRO A 160 -24.48 -2.77 -13.19
C PRO A 160 -25.53 -3.45 -14.07
N ASP A 161 -25.08 -4.29 -15.02
CA ASP A 161 -26.00 -5.04 -15.86
C ASP A 161 -26.76 -6.14 -15.09
N LEU A 162 -26.15 -6.66 -14.02
CA LEU A 162 -26.69 -7.70 -13.14
C LEU A 162 -27.32 -7.12 -11.86
N VAL A 163 -26.87 -5.94 -11.40
CA VAL A 163 -27.30 -5.29 -10.16
C VAL A 163 -27.81 -3.88 -10.48
N LYS A 164 -29.08 -3.76 -10.81
CA LYS A 164 -29.68 -2.46 -11.21
C LYS A 164 -29.80 -1.49 -10.03
N ASN A 165 -30.09 -2.00 -8.84
CA ASN A 165 -30.19 -1.22 -7.61
C ASN A 165 -29.20 -1.78 -6.58
N PRO A 166 -27.94 -1.29 -6.59
CA PRO A 166 -26.94 -1.78 -5.66
C PRO A 166 -27.25 -1.38 -4.22
N PRO A 167 -27.12 -2.31 -3.23
CA PRO A 167 -27.44 -2.05 -1.84
C PRO A 167 -26.63 -0.88 -1.28
N SER A 168 -27.25 -0.09 -0.40
CA SER A 168 -26.65 1.05 0.30
C SER A 168 -26.37 0.75 1.77
N THR A 169 -26.98 -0.32 2.30
CA THR A 169 -26.81 -0.78 3.68
C THR A 169 -26.56 -2.30 3.71
N PHE A 170 -26.11 -2.79 4.85
CA PHE A 170 -25.98 -4.24 5.05
C PHE A 170 -27.31 -4.96 5.05
N GLU A 171 -28.41 -4.32 5.53
CA GLU A 171 -29.76 -4.88 5.48
C GLU A 171 -30.20 -5.13 4.03
N GLU A 172 -30.00 -4.13 3.18
CA GLU A 172 -30.30 -4.23 1.75
C GLU A 172 -29.42 -5.28 1.07
N LEU A 173 -28.13 -5.37 1.47
CA LEU A 173 -27.20 -6.38 0.97
C LEU A 173 -27.67 -7.79 1.32
N VAL A 174 -28.09 -8.02 2.56
CA VAL A 174 -28.61 -9.33 2.99
C VAL A 174 -29.87 -9.70 2.22
N ALA A 175 -30.80 -8.75 2.05
CA ALA A 175 -32.00 -8.98 1.26
C ALA A 175 -31.66 -9.33 -0.21
N TRP A 176 -30.70 -8.61 -0.79
CA TRP A 176 -30.24 -8.87 -2.15
C TRP A 176 -29.58 -10.25 -2.30
N ILE A 177 -28.68 -10.63 -1.35
CA ILE A 177 -28.03 -11.95 -1.34
C ILE A 177 -29.06 -13.09 -1.29
N LYS A 178 -30.08 -12.96 -0.43
CA LYS A 178 -31.15 -13.96 -0.30
C LYS A 178 -31.98 -14.08 -1.57
N ALA A 179 -32.24 -12.97 -2.25
CA ALA A 179 -32.97 -12.93 -3.52
C ALA A 179 -32.11 -13.41 -4.72
N ASN A 180 -30.79 -13.37 -4.61
CA ASN A 180 -29.86 -13.74 -5.68
C ASN A 180 -28.82 -14.78 -5.17
N PRO A 181 -29.22 -16.03 -4.89
CA PRO A 181 -28.34 -17.05 -4.35
C PRO A 181 -27.08 -17.24 -5.21
N LYS A 182 -25.91 -17.34 -4.54
CA LYS A 182 -24.60 -17.53 -5.19
C LYS A 182 -24.11 -16.39 -6.10
N LYS A 183 -24.80 -15.25 -6.14
CA LYS A 183 -24.38 -14.08 -6.92
C LYS A 183 -23.56 -13.06 -6.14
N PHE A 184 -23.44 -13.21 -4.83
CA PHE A 184 -22.46 -12.50 -4.01
C PHE A 184 -21.30 -13.42 -3.68
N GLY A 185 -20.06 -12.95 -3.91
CA GLY A 185 -18.83 -13.70 -3.60
C GLY A 185 -17.98 -12.98 -2.57
N TYR A 186 -17.25 -13.72 -1.75
CA TYR A 186 -16.14 -13.17 -0.94
C TYR A 186 -15.17 -14.28 -0.53
N ASN A 187 -13.95 -13.88 -0.14
CA ASN A 187 -12.84 -14.82 0.09
C ASN A 187 -12.59 -15.17 1.58
N GLY A 188 -13.56 -14.92 2.46
CA GLY A 188 -13.41 -15.19 3.89
C GLY A 188 -12.27 -14.36 4.51
N VAL A 189 -11.66 -14.87 5.60
CA VAL A 189 -10.57 -14.18 6.30
C VAL A 189 -9.18 -14.71 5.93
N LYS A 190 -9.07 -15.87 5.30
CA LYS A 190 -7.79 -16.48 4.87
C LYS A 190 -7.41 -16.16 3.43
N GLY A 191 -8.39 -15.90 2.58
CA GLY A 191 -8.18 -15.66 1.16
C GLY A 191 -7.67 -14.26 0.80
N GLY A 192 -7.71 -13.32 1.75
CA GLY A 192 -7.23 -11.95 1.53
C GLY A 192 -7.97 -10.90 2.35
N MET A 193 -7.40 -9.72 2.36
CA MET A 193 -7.86 -8.64 3.25
C MET A 193 -9.21 -8.03 2.83
N SER A 194 -9.69 -8.18 1.58
CA SER A 194 -11.02 -7.68 1.21
C SER A 194 -12.14 -8.44 1.92
N GLY A 195 -12.01 -9.77 1.99
CA GLY A 195 -12.93 -10.59 2.78
C GLY A 195 -12.80 -10.34 4.28
N THR A 196 -11.60 -10.20 4.80
CA THR A 196 -11.35 -9.78 6.19
C THR A 196 -12.04 -8.45 6.50
N GLY A 197 -11.91 -7.47 5.61
CA GLY A 197 -12.59 -6.19 5.75
C GLY A 197 -14.11 -6.30 5.72
N PHE A 198 -14.63 -7.15 4.84
CA PHE A 198 -16.08 -7.42 4.80
C PHE A 198 -16.60 -8.06 6.09
N VAL A 199 -15.91 -9.09 6.60
CA VAL A 199 -16.24 -9.74 7.89
C VAL A 199 -16.16 -8.74 9.05
N THR A 200 -15.17 -7.85 9.04
CA THR A 200 -15.02 -6.78 10.04
C THR A 200 -16.20 -5.81 9.97
N GLY A 201 -16.55 -5.30 8.79
CA GLY A 201 -17.71 -4.42 8.60
C GLY A 201 -19.03 -5.09 9.00
N TRP A 202 -19.17 -6.38 8.70
CA TRP A 202 -20.29 -7.19 9.16
C TRP A 202 -20.39 -7.25 10.68
N ALA A 203 -19.27 -7.51 11.38
CA ALA A 203 -19.23 -7.54 12.84
C ALA A 203 -19.58 -6.16 13.44
N TYR A 204 -19.09 -5.07 12.84
CA TYR A 204 -19.44 -3.71 13.25
C TYR A 204 -20.94 -3.42 13.11
N TRP A 205 -21.51 -3.76 11.95
CA TRP A 205 -22.94 -3.58 11.72
C TRP A 205 -23.79 -4.39 12.70
N LYS A 206 -23.49 -5.68 12.88
CA LYS A 206 -24.29 -6.56 13.74
C LYS A 206 -24.24 -6.18 15.22
N THR A 207 -23.12 -5.66 15.68
CA THR A 207 -22.95 -5.32 17.10
C THR A 207 -23.20 -3.84 17.41
N GLY A 208 -23.11 -2.95 16.41
CA GLY A 208 -23.14 -1.50 16.60
C GLY A 208 -21.96 -0.94 17.42
N LYS A 209 -20.87 -1.73 17.62
CA LYS A 209 -19.78 -1.41 18.54
C LYS A 209 -18.49 -0.95 17.84
N TYR A 210 -18.59 -0.25 16.70
CA TYR A 210 -17.41 0.23 15.97
C TYR A 210 -16.43 0.99 16.87
N ASP A 211 -16.91 2.01 17.61
CA ASP A 211 -16.03 2.83 18.44
C ASP A 211 -15.35 2.02 19.56
N GLN A 212 -16.03 1.03 20.14
CA GLN A 212 -15.44 0.13 21.12
C GLN A 212 -14.29 -0.67 20.50
N TYR A 213 -14.52 -1.27 19.33
CA TYR A 213 -13.50 -2.14 18.71
C TYR A 213 -12.34 -1.36 18.09
N ALA A 214 -12.61 -0.21 17.48
CA ALA A 214 -11.59 0.57 16.78
C ALA A 214 -10.82 1.54 17.68
N LYS A 215 -11.44 2.05 18.78
CA LYS A 215 -10.92 3.16 19.58
C LYS A 215 -10.94 2.91 21.07
N GLY A 216 -11.84 2.04 21.59
CA GLY A 216 -12.00 1.76 23.01
C GLY A 216 -10.93 0.82 23.55
N ASN A 217 -10.79 0.73 24.85
CA ASN A 217 -9.92 -0.28 25.46
C ASN A 217 -10.44 -1.70 25.16
N TYR A 218 -9.51 -2.66 25.05
CA TYR A 218 -9.90 -4.05 24.86
C TYR A 218 -10.77 -4.55 25.99
N ASP A 219 -11.90 -5.14 25.64
CA ASP A 219 -12.86 -5.77 26.52
C ASP A 219 -13.41 -7.04 25.86
N LYS A 220 -13.07 -8.19 26.41
CA LYS A 220 -13.49 -9.50 25.87
C LYS A 220 -15.01 -9.66 25.82
N GLU A 221 -15.75 -9.06 26.75
CA GLU A 221 -17.21 -9.16 26.79
C GLU A 221 -17.87 -8.44 25.62
N ALA A 222 -17.20 -7.43 25.07
CA ALA A 222 -17.68 -6.73 23.87
C ALA A 222 -17.87 -7.64 22.66
N GLU A 223 -17.14 -8.76 22.60
CA GLU A 223 -17.14 -9.73 21.50
C GLU A 223 -18.35 -10.68 21.50
N GLY A 224 -19.13 -10.70 22.58
CA GLY A 224 -20.22 -11.67 22.80
C GLY A 224 -21.24 -11.78 21.66
N GLY A 225 -21.37 -10.75 20.80
CA GLY A 225 -22.24 -10.76 19.62
C GLY A 225 -21.62 -11.43 18.39
N TRP A 226 -20.32 -11.66 18.32
CA TRP A 226 -19.65 -12.16 17.12
C TRP A 226 -20.04 -13.58 16.70
N PRO A 227 -20.15 -14.60 17.61
CA PRO A 227 -20.52 -15.94 17.19
C PRO A 227 -21.86 -15.98 16.44
N ALA A 228 -22.87 -15.28 16.94
CA ALA A 228 -24.17 -15.21 16.28
C ALA A 228 -24.10 -14.47 14.93
N ALA A 229 -23.38 -13.35 14.88
CA ALA A 229 -23.18 -12.57 13.65
C ALA A 229 -22.44 -13.38 12.56
N ILE A 230 -21.40 -14.10 12.93
CA ILE A 230 -20.61 -14.92 12.03
C ILE A 230 -21.43 -16.11 11.51
N LYS A 231 -22.16 -16.78 12.40
CA LYS A 231 -23.05 -17.88 12.01
C LYS A 231 -24.11 -17.42 10.99
N GLU A 232 -24.70 -16.24 11.20
CA GLU A 232 -25.63 -15.64 10.24
C GLU A 232 -24.95 -15.39 8.90
N LEU A 233 -23.78 -14.75 8.87
CA LEU A 233 -23.01 -14.50 7.65
C LEU A 233 -22.73 -15.80 6.88
N LYS A 234 -22.25 -16.83 7.57
CA LYS A 234 -21.94 -18.13 6.96
C LYS A 234 -23.17 -18.89 6.47
N SER A 235 -24.35 -18.57 6.99
CA SER A 235 -25.63 -19.16 6.53
C SER A 235 -26.16 -18.55 5.23
N LEU A 236 -25.64 -17.40 4.81
CA LEU A 236 -26.07 -16.75 3.57
C LEU A 236 -25.66 -17.56 2.33
N PRO A 237 -26.50 -17.59 1.28
CA PRO A 237 -26.22 -18.33 0.05
C PRO A 237 -25.18 -17.61 -0.84
N VAL A 238 -23.97 -17.48 -0.36
CA VAL A 238 -22.85 -16.81 -1.04
C VAL A 238 -21.96 -17.77 -1.80
N THR A 239 -21.10 -17.25 -2.69
CA THR A 239 -20.01 -17.98 -3.32
C THR A 239 -18.72 -17.69 -2.56
N MET A 240 -18.11 -18.73 -1.96
CA MET A 240 -16.77 -18.60 -1.38
C MET A 240 -15.72 -18.63 -2.49
N THR A 241 -14.76 -17.72 -2.41
CA THR A 241 -13.65 -17.60 -3.35
C THR A 241 -12.31 -17.80 -2.65
N THR A 242 -11.24 -18.03 -3.41
CA THR A 242 -9.94 -18.42 -2.85
C THR A 242 -9.01 -17.24 -2.57
N GLY A 243 -9.33 -16.05 -3.11
CA GLY A 243 -8.48 -14.85 -2.93
C GLY A 243 -9.08 -13.63 -3.60
N ASN A 244 -8.46 -12.47 -3.39
CA ASN A 244 -8.91 -11.21 -3.99
C ASN A 244 -8.99 -11.30 -5.53
N ASN A 245 -7.96 -11.86 -6.16
CA ASN A 245 -7.92 -12.00 -7.63
C ASN A 245 -9.00 -12.96 -8.14
N ASP A 246 -9.20 -14.14 -7.51
CA ASP A 246 -10.24 -15.08 -7.89
C ASP A 246 -11.63 -14.44 -7.79
N THR A 247 -11.86 -13.63 -6.76
CA THR A 247 -13.14 -12.94 -6.58
C THR A 247 -13.38 -11.94 -7.71
N LEU A 248 -12.39 -11.10 -8.01
CA LEU A 248 -12.45 -10.12 -9.10
C LEU A 248 -12.60 -10.78 -10.48
N ASP A 249 -11.92 -11.89 -10.72
CA ASP A 249 -12.04 -12.64 -11.98
C ASP A 249 -13.46 -13.21 -12.15
N LYS A 250 -14.07 -13.73 -11.08
CA LYS A 250 -15.46 -14.20 -11.12
C LYS A 250 -16.46 -13.07 -11.36
N LEU A 251 -16.24 -11.90 -10.75
CA LEU A 251 -17.03 -10.71 -11.01
C LEU A 251 -16.91 -10.28 -12.48
N ASN A 252 -15.68 -10.21 -12.99
CA ASN A 252 -15.40 -9.79 -14.36
C ASN A 252 -16.08 -10.70 -15.42
N ARG A 253 -16.16 -12.00 -15.13
CA ARG A 253 -16.87 -12.97 -15.98
C ARG A 253 -18.37 -13.04 -15.73
N GLY A 254 -18.92 -12.29 -14.77
CA GLY A 254 -20.36 -12.33 -14.41
C GLY A 254 -20.80 -13.62 -13.70
N GLU A 255 -19.87 -14.44 -13.23
CA GLU A 255 -20.17 -15.64 -12.41
C GLU A 255 -20.81 -15.22 -11.08
N ILE A 256 -20.27 -14.19 -10.46
CA ILE A 256 -20.89 -13.42 -9.38
C ILE A 256 -21.27 -12.03 -9.88
N ALA A 257 -22.13 -11.35 -9.19
CA ALA A 257 -22.63 -10.03 -9.57
C ALA A 257 -22.13 -8.91 -8.64
N MET A 258 -21.63 -9.29 -7.45
CA MET A 258 -21.14 -8.35 -6.43
C MET A 258 -20.15 -9.04 -5.50
N ASP A 259 -19.14 -8.27 -5.01
CA ASP A 259 -18.14 -8.73 -4.04
C ASP A 259 -17.53 -7.58 -3.25
N PRO A 260 -16.95 -7.83 -2.07
CA PRO A 260 -16.06 -6.88 -1.42
C PRO A 260 -14.69 -6.85 -2.11
N VAL A 261 -14.20 -5.66 -2.40
CA VAL A 261 -12.94 -5.42 -3.12
C VAL A 261 -12.19 -4.25 -2.52
N TRP A 262 -10.88 -4.21 -2.70
CA TRP A 262 -10.09 -3.01 -2.50
C TRP A 262 -10.26 -2.05 -3.68
N VAL A 263 -10.48 -0.77 -3.40
CA VAL A 263 -10.66 0.29 -4.43
C VAL A 263 -9.52 0.26 -5.45
N ASP A 264 -8.29 0.19 -4.97
CA ASP A 264 -7.08 0.18 -5.80
C ASP A 264 -6.99 -1.04 -6.73
N MET A 265 -7.37 -2.22 -6.26
CA MET A 265 -7.35 -3.42 -7.12
C MET A 265 -8.28 -3.26 -8.31
N LEU A 266 -9.50 -2.77 -8.09
CA LEU A 266 -10.44 -2.56 -9.17
C LEU A 266 -9.97 -1.46 -10.13
N ILE A 267 -9.48 -0.33 -9.62
CA ILE A 267 -9.01 0.80 -10.43
C ILE A 267 -7.76 0.41 -11.23
N SER A 268 -6.78 -0.24 -10.61
CA SER A 268 -5.56 -0.67 -11.30
C SER A 268 -5.87 -1.68 -12.41
N MET A 269 -6.74 -2.66 -12.17
CA MET A 269 -7.14 -3.63 -13.19
C MET A 269 -7.92 -2.98 -14.34
N LYS A 270 -8.73 -1.95 -14.07
CA LYS A 270 -9.37 -1.15 -15.13
C LYS A 270 -8.35 -0.36 -15.93
N ASN A 271 -7.37 0.26 -15.30
CA ASN A 271 -6.29 1.00 -15.96
C ASN A 271 -5.45 0.09 -16.87
N GLU A 272 -5.29 -1.16 -16.49
CA GLU A 272 -4.56 -2.19 -17.25
C GLU A 272 -5.44 -2.90 -18.31
N ASN A 273 -6.70 -2.49 -18.48
CA ASN A 273 -7.70 -3.15 -19.34
C ASN A 273 -7.93 -4.64 -19.01
N ARG A 274 -7.79 -5.02 -17.76
CA ARG A 274 -8.00 -6.37 -17.23
C ARG A 274 -9.36 -6.56 -16.57
N MET A 275 -10.13 -5.46 -16.43
CA MET A 275 -11.44 -5.44 -15.81
C MET A 275 -12.42 -4.68 -16.70
N ASP A 276 -13.66 -5.19 -16.81
CA ASP A 276 -14.73 -4.49 -17.53
C ASP A 276 -14.92 -3.07 -16.93
N PRO A 277 -14.78 -2.01 -17.74
CA PRO A 277 -14.94 -0.64 -17.26
C PRO A 277 -16.33 -0.33 -16.69
N LYS A 278 -17.36 -1.12 -17.02
CA LYS A 278 -18.73 -0.97 -16.50
C LYS A 278 -18.83 -1.32 -15.01
N ILE A 279 -17.98 -2.18 -14.47
CA ILE A 279 -18.02 -2.56 -13.05
C ILE A 279 -17.86 -1.32 -12.20
N LYS A 280 -18.73 -1.13 -11.22
CA LYS A 280 -18.78 0.02 -10.32
C LYS A 280 -18.51 -0.39 -8.88
N MET A 281 -18.29 0.62 -8.05
CA MET A 281 -18.05 0.45 -6.62
C MET A 281 -19.12 1.17 -5.80
N LYS A 282 -19.31 0.72 -4.56
CA LYS A 282 -20.15 1.39 -3.58
C LYS A 282 -19.66 1.11 -2.18
N LEU A 283 -19.54 2.15 -1.36
CA LEU A 283 -19.27 2.04 0.06
C LEU A 283 -20.59 2.11 0.82
N ILE A 284 -21.00 0.98 1.39
CA ILE A 284 -22.28 0.82 2.09
C ILE A 284 -22.22 1.33 3.52
N SER A 285 -23.38 1.65 4.11
CA SER A 285 -23.54 2.05 5.51
C SER A 285 -23.67 0.81 6.43
N PRO A 286 -23.15 0.83 7.67
CA PRO A 286 -22.45 1.93 8.35
C PRO A 286 -21.02 2.14 7.87
N GLY A 287 -20.44 1.22 7.10
CA GLY A 287 -19.12 1.35 6.53
C GLY A 287 -18.35 0.04 6.45
N LEU A 288 -17.24 0.10 5.73
CA LEU A 288 -16.25 -0.97 5.62
C LEU A 288 -14.86 -0.43 6.01
N PRO A 289 -13.94 -1.27 6.52
CA PRO A 289 -12.63 -0.79 6.92
C PRO A 289 -11.70 -0.53 5.73
N GLY A 290 -10.83 0.46 5.92
CA GLY A 290 -9.65 0.71 5.09
C GLY A 290 -8.38 0.55 5.90
N GLN A 291 -7.24 0.47 5.22
CA GLN A 291 -5.93 0.37 5.88
C GLN A 291 -4.81 0.99 5.07
N PRO A 292 -3.73 1.45 5.73
CA PRO A 292 -2.47 1.76 5.07
C PRO A 292 -1.64 0.50 4.83
N MET A 293 -0.70 0.60 3.89
CA MET A 293 0.52 -0.20 3.88
C MET A 293 1.68 0.69 4.33
N TYR A 294 2.56 0.15 5.17
CA TYR A 294 3.68 0.90 5.73
C TYR A 294 4.99 0.59 5.06
N LEU A 295 5.74 1.64 4.78
CA LEU A 295 7.17 1.58 4.51
C LEU A 295 7.89 1.60 5.86
N VAL A 296 8.72 0.60 6.11
CA VAL A 296 9.57 0.50 7.30
C VAL A 296 11.02 0.27 6.89
N VAL A 297 11.96 0.77 7.70
CA VAL A 297 13.39 0.57 7.52
C VAL A 297 13.89 -0.35 8.61
N SER A 298 14.65 -1.38 8.24
CA SER A 298 15.21 -2.32 9.20
C SER A 298 16.25 -1.64 10.10
N LYS A 299 16.28 -2.01 11.38
CA LYS A 299 17.22 -1.40 12.36
C LYS A 299 18.69 -1.56 11.99
N LYS A 300 19.07 -2.71 11.42
CA LYS A 300 20.41 -3.01 10.94
C LYS A 300 20.45 -3.12 9.41
N ALA A 301 19.67 -2.27 8.70
CA ALA A 301 19.73 -2.19 7.25
C ALA A 301 21.17 -2.02 6.76
N ALA A 302 21.54 -2.75 5.71
CA ALA A 302 22.89 -2.66 5.16
C ALA A 302 23.19 -1.25 4.62
N ASN A 303 22.16 -0.57 4.11
CA ASN A 303 22.24 0.73 3.44
C ASN A 303 21.19 1.71 3.99
N ILE A 304 21.22 1.97 5.29
CA ILE A 304 20.17 2.72 6.01
C ILE A 304 19.90 4.12 5.43
N GLU A 305 20.94 4.86 5.05
CA GLU A 305 20.77 6.21 4.48
C GLU A 305 20.10 6.15 3.10
N MET A 306 20.44 5.15 2.29
CA MET A 306 19.80 4.96 0.99
C MET A 306 18.36 4.43 1.15
N ALA A 307 18.09 3.61 2.18
CA ALA A 307 16.75 3.18 2.54
C ALA A 307 15.84 4.36 2.89
N LYS A 308 16.32 5.32 3.70
CA LYS A 308 15.60 6.57 4.01
C LYS A 308 15.29 7.38 2.75
N LYS A 309 16.28 7.55 1.86
CA LYS A 309 16.08 8.25 0.57
C LYS A 309 15.05 7.56 -0.32
N TYR A 310 15.02 6.22 -0.33
CA TYR A 310 14.04 5.47 -1.08
C TYR A 310 12.62 5.65 -0.53
N VAL A 311 12.46 5.63 0.80
CA VAL A 311 11.17 5.94 1.44
C VAL A 311 10.74 7.37 1.15
N GLU A 312 11.64 8.35 1.28
CA GLU A 312 11.38 9.75 0.98
C GLU A 312 10.97 9.95 -0.49
N PHE A 313 11.63 9.28 -1.43
CA PHE A 313 11.27 9.27 -2.84
C PHE A 313 9.84 8.77 -3.07
N ILE A 314 9.49 7.58 -2.53
CA ILE A 314 8.14 7.00 -2.68
C ILE A 314 7.06 7.91 -2.07
N THR A 315 7.37 8.55 -0.94
CA THR A 315 6.43 9.42 -0.22
C THR A 315 6.50 10.89 -0.65
N SER A 316 7.26 11.22 -1.69
CA SER A 316 7.22 12.57 -2.27
C SER A 316 5.87 12.87 -2.90
N PRO A 317 5.38 14.12 -2.87
CA PRO A 317 4.09 14.49 -3.49
C PRO A 317 3.99 14.08 -4.97
N GLU A 318 5.11 14.16 -5.71
CA GLU A 318 5.17 13.78 -7.12
C GLU A 318 4.92 12.27 -7.31
N GLN A 319 5.62 11.40 -6.57
CA GLN A 319 5.44 9.95 -6.68
C GLN A 319 4.09 9.52 -6.14
N GLN A 320 3.60 10.16 -5.09
CA GLN A 320 2.27 9.93 -4.56
C GLN A 320 1.18 10.29 -5.59
N ALA A 321 1.31 11.38 -6.32
CA ALA A 321 0.36 11.74 -7.37
C ALA A 321 0.45 10.78 -8.57
N LYS A 322 1.64 10.68 -9.17
CA LYS A 322 1.86 9.97 -10.43
C LYS A 322 1.69 8.46 -10.33
N VAL A 323 2.20 7.87 -9.25
CA VAL A 323 2.23 6.41 -9.11
C VAL A 323 1.13 5.94 -8.19
N ILE A 324 1.04 6.46 -6.97
CA ILE A 324 0.08 5.97 -5.98
C ILE A 324 -1.35 6.28 -6.43
N VAL A 325 -1.66 7.52 -6.80
CA VAL A 325 -3.02 7.91 -7.16
C VAL A 325 -3.34 7.58 -8.62
N GLU A 326 -2.59 8.14 -9.57
CA GLU A 326 -2.98 8.06 -10.98
C GLU A 326 -2.84 6.65 -11.56
N ARG A 327 -1.74 5.97 -11.25
CA ARG A 327 -1.49 4.64 -11.80
C ARG A 327 -2.20 3.53 -11.03
N MET A 328 -2.10 3.57 -9.69
CA MET A 328 -2.58 2.47 -8.84
C MET A 328 -3.99 2.68 -8.30
N GLY A 329 -4.53 3.90 -8.32
CA GLY A 329 -5.86 4.18 -7.78
C GLY A 329 -5.91 4.08 -6.25
N TRP A 330 -4.77 4.20 -5.57
CA TRP A 330 -4.70 4.26 -4.11
C TRP A 330 -4.93 5.69 -3.61
N LEU A 331 -5.39 5.80 -2.37
CA LEU A 331 -5.38 7.05 -1.66
C LEU A 331 -3.95 7.38 -1.20
N PRO A 332 -3.57 8.67 -1.15
CA PRO A 332 -2.22 9.04 -0.74
C PRO A 332 -1.85 8.57 0.66
N GLY A 333 -0.59 8.19 0.86
CA GLY A 333 -0.03 7.89 2.17
C GLY A 333 0.35 9.14 2.98
N ILE A 334 0.48 10.30 2.31
CA ILE A 334 0.72 11.62 2.91
C ILE A 334 -0.52 12.51 2.77
N ASP A 335 -0.48 13.73 3.29
CA ASP A 335 -1.60 14.68 3.23
C ASP A 335 -2.11 14.85 1.80
N ALA A 336 -3.36 14.48 1.57
CA ALA A 336 -4.03 14.58 0.27
C ALA A 336 -4.02 16.01 -0.30
N LYS A 337 -3.96 17.05 0.55
CA LYS A 337 -3.84 18.46 0.13
C LYS A 337 -2.53 18.73 -0.62
N GLN A 338 -1.49 17.95 -0.37
CA GLN A 338 -0.21 18.06 -1.07
C GLN A 338 -0.17 17.27 -2.38
N VAL A 339 -1.03 16.29 -2.53
CA VAL A 339 -1.03 15.33 -3.65
C VAL A 339 -2.12 15.64 -4.66
N LEU A 340 -3.37 15.76 -4.21
CA LEU A 340 -4.51 15.93 -5.11
C LEU A 340 -4.46 17.15 -6.05
N PRO A 341 -3.89 18.32 -5.68
CA PRO A 341 -3.78 19.44 -6.63
C PRO A 341 -3.01 19.10 -7.90
N VAL A 342 -2.01 18.21 -7.84
CA VAL A 342 -1.15 17.84 -8.99
C VAL A 342 -1.61 16.58 -9.71
N VAL A 343 -2.60 15.86 -9.17
CA VAL A 343 -3.24 14.71 -9.83
C VAL A 343 -4.13 15.21 -10.98
N SER A 344 -4.10 14.50 -12.12
CA SER A 344 -4.94 14.82 -13.28
C SER A 344 -6.44 14.77 -12.97
N ALA A 345 -7.24 15.59 -13.67
CA ALA A 345 -8.69 15.59 -13.50
C ALA A 345 -9.31 14.22 -13.76
N LYS A 346 -8.82 13.51 -14.78
CA LYS A 346 -9.27 12.16 -15.13
C LYS A 346 -9.01 11.15 -13.99
N ALA A 347 -7.84 11.20 -13.37
CA ALA A 347 -7.52 10.28 -12.28
C ALA A 347 -8.34 10.58 -11.01
N LYS A 348 -8.57 11.87 -10.69
CA LYS A 348 -9.48 12.28 -9.60
C LYS A 348 -10.90 11.80 -9.84
N GLU A 349 -11.41 11.99 -11.04
CA GLU A 349 -12.74 11.51 -11.43
C GLU A 349 -12.82 9.99 -11.24
N MET A 350 -11.85 9.24 -11.74
CA MET A 350 -11.83 7.78 -11.61
C MET A 350 -11.76 7.32 -10.15
N LEU A 351 -10.96 7.98 -9.31
CA LEU A 351 -10.79 7.62 -7.91
C LEU A 351 -12.06 7.86 -7.09
N PHE A 352 -12.81 8.92 -7.40
CA PHE A 352 -13.96 9.38 -6.61
C PHE A 352 -15.32 9.27 -7.31
N ALA A 353 -15.37 8.73 -8.54
CA ALA A 353 -16.62 8.61 -9.30
C ALA A 353 -17.69 7.80 -8.57
N ASP A 354 -17.29 6.67 -8.01
CA ASP A 354 -18.19 5.72 -7.36
C ASP A 354 -18.23 5.86 -5.84
N VAL A 355 -17.14 6.38 -5.24
CA VAL A 355 -16.98 6.60 -3.79
C VAL A 355 -16.49 8.03 -3.55
N PRO A 356 -17.40 9.02 -3.48
CA PRO A 356 -17.06 10.41 -3.22
C PRO A 356 -16.35 10.62 -1.88
N PRO A 357 -15.50 11.67 -1.75
CA PRO A 357 -14.74 11.95 -0.53
C PRO A 357 -15.59 12.05 0.74
N ASP A 358 -16.77 12.65 0.68
CA ASP A 358 -17.70 12.76 1.80
C ASP A 358 -18.28 11.40 2.22
N THR A 359 -18.56 10.52 1.27
CA THR A 359 -18.94 9.13 1.55
C THR A 359 -17.79 8.36 2.19
N LEU A 360 -16.56 8.56 1.70
CA LEU A 360 -15.37 7.94 2.28
C LEU A 360 -15.12 8.44 3.71
N GLU A 361 -15.28 9.73 3.96
CA GLU A 361 -15.14 10.31 5.30
C GLU A 361 -16.17 9.75 6.27
N LYS A 362 -17.42 9.57 5.84
CA LYS A 362 -18.50 9.08 6.67
C LYS A 362 -18.47 7.57 6.91
N ASN A 363 -18.20 6.79 5.88
CA ASN A 363 -18.36 5.32 5.88
C ASN A 363 -17.02 4.57 5.76
N GLY A 364 -15.88 5.28 5.59
CA GLY A 364 -14.55 4.68 5.65
C GLY A 364 -14.15 4.44 7.10
N LEU A 365 -14.20 3.17 7.52
CA LEU A 365 -13.90 2.77 8.89
C LEU A 365 -12.44 2.32 9.04
N ALA A 366 -11.96 2.24 10.27
CA ALA A 366 -10.69 1.58 10.60
C ALA A 366 -10.91 0.10 10.91
N PHE A 367 -9.88 -0.72 10.77
CA PHE A 367 -9.87 -2.05 11.37
C PHE A 367 -9.87 -1.94 12.90
N PRO A 368 -10.33 -2.98 13.63
CA PRO A 368 -10.34 -2.97 15.08
C PRO A 368 -8.92 -2.97 15.65
N GLN A 369 -8.80 -2.63 16.92
CA GLN A 369 -7.54 -2.74 17.64
C GLN A 369 -7.00 -4.17 17.58
N GLN A 370 -5.68 -4.30 17.72
CA GLN A 370 -4.91 -5.53 17.47
C GLN A 370 -5.51 -6.78 18.10
N GLN A 371 -5.95 -6.71 19.38
CA GLN A 371 -6.50 -7.88 20.05
C GLN A 371 -7.87 -8.24 19.49
N TYR A 372 -8.76 -7.27 19.33
CA TYR A 372 -10.06 -7.50 18.69
C TYR A 372 -9.91 -8.03 17.25
N PHE A 373 -8.92 -7.52 16.51
CA PHE A 373 -8.65 -8.01 15.15
C PHE A 373 -8.32 -9.49 15.15
N LYS A 374 -7.37 -9.92 16.00
CA LYS A 374 -7.00 -11.34 16.15
C LYS A 374 -8.16 -12.22 16.56
N ASP A 375 -8.91 -11.76 17.57
CA ASP A 375 -10.01 -12.52 18.14
C ASP A 375 -11.18 -12.66 17.14
N LEU A 376 -11.45 -11.61 16.32
CA LEU A 376 -12.46 -11.67 15.25
C LEU A 376 -12.09 -12.71 14.18
N LEU A 377 -10.82 -12.76 13.76
CA LEU A 377 -10.37 -13.75 12.79
C LEU A 377 -10.50 -15.17 13.35
N THR A 378 -10.10 -15.38 14.59
CA THR A 378 -10.26 -16.65 15.30
C THR A 378 -11.73 -17.05 15.41
N ALA A 379 -12.59 -16.13 15.86
CA ALA A 379 -14.02 -16.38 15.97
C ALA A 379 -14.65 -16.74 14.62
N TYR A 380 -14.21 -16.12 13.51
CA TYR A 380 -14.67 -16.47 12.17
C TYR A 380 -14.26 -17.88 11.76
N GLU A 381 -13.08 -18.32 12.13
CA GLU A 381 -12.59 -19.68 11.79
C GLU A 381 -13.28 -20.77 12.61
N GLU A 382 -13.57 -20.50 13.86
CA GLU A 382 -14.18 -21.47 14.81
C GLU A 382 -15.69 -21.66 14.63
N ASN A 383 -16.42 -20.69 14.07
CA ASN A 383 -17.86 -20.74 13.85
C ASN A 383 -18.21 -20.95 12.37
#